data_2cba7ab787c25874c0567eb3199a738b
#
_entry.id   2cba7ab787c25874c0567eb3199a738b
#
_cell.length_a   1.000
_cell.length_b   1.000
_cell.length_c   1.000
_cell.angle_alpha   90.00
_cell.angle_beta   90.00
_cell.angle_gamma   90.00
#
_symmetry.space_group_name_H-M   'P 1'
#
loop_
_entity.id
_entity.type
_entity.pdbx_description
1 polymer ?
#
loop_
_entity_poly.entity_id
_entity_poly.type
_entity_poly.pdbx_seq_one_letter_code
_entity_poly.pdbx_strand_id
1 'polypeptide(L)'
;MNQPALPDHSNTRIAVVGLGYVGLPLAVAFGEQRSCLGFDIDPERTAELSRGEDHTRELTADEIARAVNLRFSSEASELVDANVYVITVPTPVDDRQSPDFGFLIQASRTVGEYLTAGDVVIYESTVYPGATEEICVPELEAGSGLTLNADFSVGYSPERINPGDRERRLADIVKITAASNEPARIFVDELYQSIISAGTFSVTSIKVAEAAKVVENTQRDLNISLV
;
A
#
# COMPACT_ATOMS: atom_id res chain seq x y z
N MET A 1 19.45 -18.17 -11.63
CA MET A 1 19.88 -17.52 -10.37
C MET A 1 18.78 -17.75 -9.37
N ASN A 2 19.08 -18.14 -8.13
CA ASN A 2 18.04 -18.27 -7.11
C ASN A 2 17.58 -16.88 -6.73
N GLN A 3 16.28 -16.61 -6.79
CA GLN A 3 15.67 -15.40 -6.27
C GLN A 3 16.00 -15.31 -4.75
N PRO A 4 16.35 -14.13 -4.21
CA PRO A 4 16.55 -13.97 -2.78
C PRO A 4 15.28 -14.36 -2.02
N ALA A 5 15.47 -14.88 -0.80
CA ALA A 5 14.34 -15.24 0.04
C ALA A 5 13.52 -14.01 0.39
N LEU A 6 12.20 -14.11 0.29
CA LEU A 6 11.27 -13.11 0.79
C LEU A 6 11.41 -12.95 2.31
N PRO A 7 10.97 -11.81 2.88
CA PRO A 7 10.95 -11.62 4.33
C PRO A 7 10.13 -12.74 5.00
N ASP A 8 10.60 -13.25 6.12
CA ASP A 8 9.79 -14.09 7.00
C ASP A 8 8.74 -13.22 7.71
N HIS A 9 7.52 -13.72 7.86
CA HIS A 9 6.45 -12.99 8.55
C HIS A 9 6.82 -12.56 9.98
N SER A 10 7.69 -13.30 10.66
CA SER A 10 8.21 -12.95 11.99
C SER A 10 9.25 -11.82 11.97
N ASN A 11 9.88 -11.57 10.82
CA ASN A 11 10.90 -10.53 10.62
C ASN A 11 10.42 -9.44 9.63
N THR A 12 9.13 -9.37 9.37
CA THR A 12 8.56 -8.34 8.50
C THR A 12 8.53 -7.00 9.22
N ARG A 13 9.18 -5.99 8.63
CA ARG A 13 9.18 -4.59 9.02
C ARG A 13 8.54 -3.79 7.91
N ILE A 14 7.39 -3.20 8.21
CA ILE A 14 6.55 -2.55 7.19
C ILE A 14 6.81 -1.05 7.19
N ALA A 15 6.89 -0.45 6.00
CA ALA A 15 6.72 0.99 5.80
C ALA A 15 5.46 1.25 4.97
N VAL A 16 4.50 1.97 5.53
CA VAL A 16 3.34 2.47 4.78
C VAL A 16 3.65 3.88 4.31
N VAL A 17 3.67 4.07 2.99
CA VAL A 17 4.09 5.30 2.32
C VAL A 17 2.86 6.08 1.85
N GLY A 18 2.63 7.25 2.46
CA GLY A 18 1.42 8.05 2.31
C GLY A 18 0.39 7.75 3.41
N LEU A 19 0.08 8.73 4.26
CA LEU A 19 -0.77 8.56 5.44
C LEU A 19 -2.11 9.29 5.29
N GLY A 20 -2.72 9.14 4.11
CA GLY A 20 -4.08 9.57 3.83
C GLY A 20 -5.13 8.60 4.39
N TYR A 21 -6.36 8.68 3.85
CA TYR A 21 -7.51 7.88 4.28
C TYR A 21 -7.33 6.36 4.04
N VAL A 22 -6.41 5.96 3.15
CA VAL A 22 -6.05 4.54 2.91
C VAL A 22 -4.90 4.12 3.81
N GLY A 23 -3.81 4.88 3.78
CA GLY A 23 -2.56 4.48 4.41
C GLY A 23 -2.59 4.51 5.93
N LEU A 24 -3.27 5.50 6.54
CA LEU A 24 -3.32 5.58 8.00
C LEU A 24 -4.04 4.38 8.64
N PRO A 25 -5.26 3.98 8.21
CA PRO A 25 -5.90 2.76 8.75
C PRO A 25 -5.07 1.51 8.56
N LEU A 26 -4.37 1.40 7.42
CA LEU A 26 -3.50 0.27 7.13
C LEU A 26 -2.26 0.23 8.03
N ALA A 27 -1.60 1.39 8.23
CA ALA A 27 -0.45 1.52 9.12
C ALA A 27 -0.80 1.15 10.56
N VAL A 28 -1.98 1.58 11.03
CA VAL A 28 -2.48 1.23 12.37
C VAL A 28 -2.74 -0.28 12.46
N ALA A 29 -3.44 -0.87 11.50
CA ALA A 29 -3.73 -2.31 11.51
C ALA A 29 -2.45 -3.17 11.53
N PHE A 30 -1.43 -2.81 10.75
CA PHE A 30 -0.13 -3.48 10.81
C PHE A 30 0.61 -3.19 12.10
N GLY A 31 0.58 -1.95 12.59
CA GLY A 31 1.26 -1.51 13.81
C GLY A 31 0.69 -2.11 15.09
N GLU A 32 -0.54 -2.61 15.09
CA GLU A 32 -1.08 -3.42 16.20
C GLU A 32 -0.35 -4.77 16.34
N GLN A 33 0.20 -5.31 15.25
CA GLN A 33 0.74 -6.67 15.23
C GLN A 33 2.26 -6.73 15.08
N ARG A 34 2.89 -5.76 14.38
CA ARG A 34 4.32 -5.82 14.02
C ARG A 34 4.91 -4.44 13.81
N SER A 35 6.25 -4.36 13.73
CA SER A 35 6.96 -3.11 13.46
C SER A 35 6.45 -2.45 12.18
N CYS A 36 5.94 -1.23 12.30
CA CYS A 36 5.42 -0.45 11.21
C CYS A 36 5.91 1.00 11.28
N LEU A 37 6.39 1.51 10.17
CA LEU A 37 6.67 2.92 9.94
C LEU A 37 5.55 3.50 9.08
N GLY A 38 4.82 4.47 9.61
CA GLY A 38 3.98 5.34 8.80
C GLY A 38 4.83 6.49 8.28
N PHE A 39 5.11 6.48 6.98
CA PHE A 39 5.90 7.53 6.33
C PHE A 39 5.01 8.44 5.49
N ASP A 40 5.15 9.75 5.69
CA ASP A 40 4.53 10.76 4.83
C ASP A 40 5.55 11.89 4.58
N ILE A 41 5.58 12.41 3.36
CA ILE A 41 6.46 13.52 3.00
C ILE A 41 6.08 14.83 3.71
N ASP A 42 4.86 14.93 4.22
CA ASP A 42 4.37 16.08 4.98
C ASP A 42 4.73 15.94 6.48
N PRO A 43 5.68 16.75 6.98
CA PRO A 43 6.08 16.69 8.39
C PRO A 43 4.96 17.17 9.34
N GLU A 44 4.02 18.00 8.87
CA GLU A 44 2.88 18.40 9.68
C GLU A 44 1.94 17.21 9.90
N ARG A 45 1.73 16.40 8.85
CA ARG A 45 0.94 15.17 8.95
C ARG A 45 1.52 14.17 9.94
N THR A 46 2.80 13.89 9.86
CA THR A 46 3.47 12.95 10.76
C THR A 46 3.52 13.45 12.20
N ALA A 47 3.71 14.76 12.41
CA ALA A 47 3.67 15.37 13.73
C ALA A 47 2.26 15.33 14.35
N GLU A 48 1.21 15.59 13.58
CA GLU A 48 -0.19 15.45 13.96
C GLU A 48 -0.50 14.03 14.43
N LEU A 49 -0.19 13.04 13.61
CA LEU A 49 -0.44 11.63 13.91
C LEU A 49 0.36 11.14 15.14
N SER A 50 1.57 11.65 15.35
CA SER A 50 2.39 11.35 16.53
C SER A 50 1.77 11.87 17.83
N ARG A 51 0.87 12.87 17.75
CA ARG A 51 0.07 13.35 18.90
C ARG A 51 -1.27 12.62 19.02
N GLY A 52 -1.55 11.64 18.15
CA GLY A 52 -2.83 10.94 18.11
C GLY A 52 -3.97 11.76 17.48
N GLU A 53 -3.64 12.78 16.70
CA GLU A 53 -4.60 13.63 16.00
C GLU A 53 -4.71 13.18 14.53
N ASP A 54 -5.93 13.09 14.01
CA ASP A 54 -6.19 12.75 12.60
C ASP A 54 -7.19 13.71 11.98
N HIS A 55 -6.70 14.69 11.18
CA HIS A 55 -7.57 15.66 10.50
C HIS A 55 -8.46 15.01 9.42
N THR A 56 -8.09 13.83 8.90
CA THR A 56 -8.93 13.08 7.95
C THR A 56 -10.14 12.44 8.64
N ARG A 57 -10.10 12.31 9.98
CA ARG A 57 -11.15 11.72 10.81
C ARG A 57 -11.48 10.26 10.48
N GLU A 58 -10.55 9.56 9.88
CA GLU A 58 -10.67 8.11 9.60
C GLU A 58 -10.50 7.31 10.89
N LEU A 59 -9.59 7.75 11.78
CA LEU A 59 -9.30 7.08 13.04
C LEU A 59 -9.39 8.03 14.24
N THR A 60 -9.75 7.47 15.39
CA THR A 60 -9.72 8.14 16.68
C THR A 60 -8.34 8.04 17.32
N ALA A 61 -8.03 8.92 18.27
CA ALA A 61 -6.79 8.85 19.05
C ALA A 61 -6.58 7.48 19.73
N ASP A 62 -7.66 6.88 20.26
CA ASP A 62 -7.61 5.57 20.89
C ASP A 62 -7.27 4.45 19.90
N GLU A 63 -7.72 4.56 18.66
CA GLU A 63 -7.38 3.60 17.59
C GLU A 63 -5.91 3.72 17.21
N ILE A 64 -5.40 4.92 17.04
CA ILE A 64 -3.97 5.17 16.76
C ILE A 64 -3.11 4.65 17.92
N ALA A 65 -3.51 4.90 19.18
CA ALA A 65 -2.77 4.50 20.36
C ALA A 65 -2.68 2.97 20.56
N ARG A 66 -3.60 2.19 19.99
CA ARG A 66 -3.53 0.72 20.02
C ARG A 66 -2.39 0.15 19.18
N ALA A 67 -1.94 0.86 18.18
CA ALA A 67 -0.85 0.43 17.30
C ALA A 67 0.52 0.67 17.97
N VAL A 68 0.81 -0.07 19.03
CA VAL A 68 2.00 0.14 19.89
C VAL A 68 3.34 -0.06 19.18
N ASN A 69 3.34 -0.71 18.00
CA ASN A 69 4.52 -0.92 17.20
C ASN A 69 4.58 0.03 15.98
N LEU A 70 3.66 1.03 15.90
CA LEU A 70 3.63 2.04 14.85
C LEU A 70 4.40 3.28 15.29
N ARG A 71 5.25 3.78 14.42
CA ARG A 71 5.87 5.10 14.53
C ARG A 71 5.62 5.90 13.25
N PHE A 72 5.62 7.22 13.35
CA PHE A 72 5.44 8.11 12.22
C PHE A 72 6.71 8.91 11.95
N SER A 73 7.06 9.11 10.68
CA SER A 73 8.21 9.91 10.28
C SER A 73 8.03 10.52 8.89
N SER A 74 8.61 11.69 8.68
CA SER A 74 8.78 12.31 7.36
C SER A 74 10.21 12.20 6.81
N GLU A 75 11.10 11.53 7.54
CA GLU A 75 12.48 11.32 7.14
C GLU A 75 12.61 10.08 6.27
N ALA A 76 12.87 10.25 4.97
CA ALA A 76 12.98 9.14 4.02
C ALA A 76 14.09 8.14 4.40
N SER A 77 15.17 8.60 5.06
CA SER A 77 16.25 7.71 5.52
C SER A 77 15.81 6.61 6.47
N GLU A 78 14.66 6.76 7.15
CA GLU A 78 14.10 5.74 8.04
C GLU A 78 13.45 4.56 7.29
N LEU A 79 13.21 4.72 5.98
CA LEU A 79 12.73 3.63 5.11
C LEU A 79 13.73 2.48 5.00
N VAL A 80 15.03 2.72 5.27
CA VAL A 80 16.09 1.70 5.24
C VAL A 80 15.85 0.53 6.20
N ASP A 81 15.07 0.74 7.26
CA ASP A 81 14.74 -0.30 8.23
C ASP A 81 13.63 -1.25 7.76
N ALA A 82 12.88 -0.90 6.73
CA ALA A 82 11.79 -1.71 6.21
C ALA A 82 12.29 -2.79 5.24
N ASN A 83 11.49 -3.84 5.08
CA ASN A 83 11.66 -4.88 4.06
C ASN A 83 10.35 -5.18 3.33
N VAL A 84 9.26 -4.51 3.74
CA VAL A 84 7.97 -4.48 3.03
C VAL A 84 7.50 -3.04 2.98
N TYR A 85 7.27 -2.53 1.78
CA TYR A 85 6.79 -1.17 1.54
C TYR A 85 5.37 -1.23 0.99
N VAL A 86 4.44 -0.48 1.58
CA VAL A 86 3.05 -0.39 1.10
C VAL A 86 2.79 1.04 0.66
N ILE A 87 2.66 1.26 -0.64
CA ILE A 87 2.48 2.58 -1.25
C ILE A 87 0.99 2.86 -1.41
N THR A 88 0.52 3.91 -0.73
CA THR A 88 -0.89 4.30 -0.63
C THR A 88 -1.12 5.77 -1.01
N VAL A 89 -0.20 6.33 -1.79
CA VAL A 89 -0.30 7.73 -2.24
C VAL A 89 -1.47 7.93 -3.21
N PRO A 90 -2.07 9.14 -3.26
CA PRO A 90 -3.18 9.43 -4.14
C PRO A 90 -2.78 9.40 -5.62
N THR A 91 -3.76 9.10 -6.48
CA THR A 91 -3.66 9.20 -7.94
C THR A 91 -4.75 10.14 -8.43
N PRO A 92 -4.57 11.47 -8.33
CA PRO A 92 -5.55 12.44 -8.77
C PRO A 92 -5.71 12.41 -10.29
N VAL A 93 -6.73 13.08 -10.80
CA VAL A 93 -6.89 13.34 -12.22
C VAL A 93 -6.46 14.76 -12.54
N ASP A 94 -5.85 14.96 -13.68
CA ASP A 94 -5.51 16.29 -14.21
C ASP A 94 -6.75 17.03 -14.75
N ASP A 95 -6.57 18.27 -15.23
CA ASP A 95 -7.63 19.09 -15.82
C ASP A 95 -8.26 18.46 -17.09
N ARG A 96 -7.61 17.45 -17.68
CA ARG A 96 -8.10 16.70 -18.84
C ARG A 96 -8.76 15.38 -18.45
N GLN A 97 -8.94 15.15 -17.14
CA GLN A 97 -9.45 13.89 -16.56
C GLN A 97 -8.53 12.68 -16.85
N SER A 98 -7.25 12.93 -17.10
CA SER A 98 -6.24 11.87 -17.19
C SER A 98 -5.63 11.61 -15.81
N PRO A 99 -5.31 10.34 -15.45
CA PRO A 99 -4.66 10.04 -14.19
C PRO A 99 -3.30 10.73 -14.08
N ASP A 100 -3.06 11.42 -12.97
CA ASP A 100 -1.75 11.99 -12.64
C ASP A 100 -0.98 10.99 -11.74
N PHE A 101 0.08 10.43 -12.27
CA PHE A 101 0.94 9.48 -11.57
C PHE A 101 2.14 10.14 -10.87
N GLY A 102 2.22 11.46 -10.80
CA GLY A 102 3.34 12.20 -10.22
C GLY A 102 3.70 11.74 -8.81
N PHE A 103 2.70 11.62 -7.93
CA PHE A 103 2.91 11.13 -6.56
C PHE A 103 3.37 9.68 -6.52
N LEU A 104 2.82 8.83 -7.37
CA LEU A 104 3.15 7.41 -7.43
C LEU A 104 4.58 7.20 -7.94
N ILE A 105 5.00 7.93 -8.96
CA ILE A 105 6.36 7.95 -9.48
C ILE A 105 7.34 8.42 -8.40
N GLN A 106 7.01 9.51 -7.71
CA GLN A 106 7.87 10.04 -6.63
C GLN A 106 8.00 9.05 -5.47
N ALA A 107 6.89 8.45 -5.02
CA ALA A 107 6.92 7.45 -3.96
C ALA A 107 7.75 6.21 -4.36
N SER A 108 7.59 5.74 -5.61
CA SER A 108 8.38 4.63 -6.14
C SER A 108 9.88 4.94 -6.20
N ARG A 109 10.26 6.14 -6.63
CA ARG A 109 11.67 6.60 -6.60
C ARG A 109 12.22 6.63 -5.19
N THR A 110 11.48 7.25 -4.26
CA THR A 110 11.88 7.33 -2.86
C THR A 110 12.08 5.94 -2.26
N VAL A 111 11.15 5.01 -2.45
CA VAL A 111 11.29 3.63 -1.98
C VAL A 111 12.46 2.93 -2.67
N GLY A 112 12.63 3.14 -3.99
CA GLY A 112 13.72 2.54 -4.76
C GLY A 112 15.12 2.84 -4.19
N GLU A 113 15.35 4.03 -3.63
CA GLU A 113 16.62 4.40 -3.01
C GLU A 113 17.01 3.55 -1.78
N TYR A 114 16.02 2.93 -1.12
CA TYR A 114 16.18 2.12 0.10
C TYR A 114 15.95 0.63 -0.11
N LEU A 115 15.48 0.25 -1.31
CA LEU A 115 15.10 -1.12 -1.64
C LEU A 115 16.35 -2.03 -1.65
N THR A 116 16.23 -3.18 -1.00
CA THR A 116 17.28 -4.20 -0.96
C THR A 116 16.79 -5.54 -1.50
N ALA A 117 17.73 -6.44 -1.79
CA ALA A 117 17.38 -7.75 -2.32
C ALA A 117 16.55 -8.58 -1.32
N GLY A 118 15.43 -9.11 -1.78
CA GLY A 118 14.46 -9.85 -1.00
C GLY A 118 13.24 -9.02 -0.58
N ASP A 119 13.29 -7.70 -0.73
CA ASP A 119 12.20 -6.83 -0.33
C ASP A 119 10.94 -6.98 -1.20
N VAL A 120 9.81 -6.54 -0.65
CA VAL A 120 8.50 -6.55 -1.31
C VAL A 120 7.91 -5.14 -1.31
N VAL A 121 7.48 -4.66 -2.49
CA VAL A 121 6.76 -3.38 -2.63
C VAL A 121 5.33 -3.65 -3.03
N ILE A 122 4.36 -3.18 -2.26
CA ILE A 122 2.93 -3.41 -2.50
C ILE A 122 2.27 -2.07 -2.83
N TYR A 123 1.50 -2.02 -3.91
CA TYR A 123 0.75 -0.83 -4.30
C TYR A 123 -0.72 -1.00 -3.97
N GLU A 124 -1.31 0.04 -3.37
CA GLU A 124 -2.75 0.14 -3.10
C GLU A 124 -3.44 1.29 -3.86
N SER A 125 -2.65 2.18 -4.44
CA SER A 125 -3.16 3.31 -5.22
C SER A 125 -4.01 2.84 -6.40
N THR A 126 -5.10 3.57 -6.68
CA THR A 126 -6.00 3.24 -7.80
C THR A 126 -5.31 3.58 -9.12
N VAL A 127 -5.16 2.59 -9.99
CA VAL A 127 -4.47 2.72 -11.29
C VAL A 127 -5.21 1.93 -12.37
N TYR A 128 -4.86 2.18 -13.64
CA TYR A 128 -5.34 1.37 -14.77
C TYR A 128 -4.59 0.03 -14.83
N PRO A 129 -5.19 -1.02 -15.45
CA PRO A 129 -4.53 -2.33 -15.57
C PRO A 129 -3.20 -2.28 -16.31
N GLY A 130 -2.12 -2.64 -15.62
CA GLY A 130 -0.74 -2.61 -16.10
C GLY A 130 0.10 -1.46 -15.57
N ALA A 131 -0.51 -0.43 -14.96
CA ALA A 131 0.21 0.76 -14.52
C ALA A 131 1.29 0.45 -13.47
N THR A 132 1.06 -0.46 -12.55
CA THR A 132 2.06 -0.86 -11.55
C THR A 132 3.34 -1.36 -12.23
N GLU A 133 3.19 -2.27 -13.21
CA GLU A 133 4.33 -2.85 -13.92
C GLU A 133 4.96 -1.89 -14.94
N GLU A 134 4.15 -1.03 -15.58
CA GLU A 134 4.60 -0.15 -16.67
C GLU A 134 5.17 1.19 -16.18
N ILE A 135 4.70 1.69 -15.01
CA ILE A 135 5.08 3.01 -14.48
C ILE A 135 5.92 2.86 -13.21
N CYS A 136 5.47 2.07 -12.22
CA CYS A 136 6.08 2.06 -10.91
C CYS A 136 7.34 1.19 -10.87
N VAL A 137 7.32 0.02 -11.47
CA VAL A 137 8.47 -0.90 -11.49
C VAL A 137 9.72 -0.26 -12.11
N PRO A 138 9.67 0.43 -13.27
CA PRO A 138 10.85 1.11 -13.81
C PRO A 138 11.47 2.13 -12.85
N GLU A 139 10.67 2.81 -12.03
CA GLU A 139 11.17 3.78 -11.05
C GLU A 139 11.84 3.09 -9.85
N LEU A 140 11.31 1.95 -9.40
CA LEU A 140 11.95 1.12 -8.37
C LEU A 140 13.30 0.58 -8.86
N GLU A 141 13.36 0.04 -10.09
CA GLU A 141 14.57 -0.50 -10.71
C GLU A 141 15.62 0.59 -10.92
N ALA A 142 15.20 1.78 -11.39
CA ALA A 142 16.10 2.90 -11.59
C ALA A 142 16.70 3.43 -10.28
N GLY A 143 15.90 3.48 -9.19
CA GLY A 143 16.35 3.94 -7.88
C GLY A 143 17.26 2.96 -7.17
N SER A 144 16.97 1.66 -7.25
CA SER A 144 17.67 0.62 -6.51
C SER A 144 18.82 -0.03 -7.29
N GLY A 145 18.78 -0.02 -8.61
CA GLY A 145 19.65 -0.84 -9.46
C GLY A 145 19.32 -2.34 -9.43
N LEU A 146 18.21 -2.72 -8.79
CA LEU A 146 17.72 -4.09 -8.67
C LEU A 146 16.77 -4.43 -9.81
N THR A 147 16.46 -5.70 -10.01
CA THR A 147 15.60 -6.20 -11.08
C THR A 147 14.37 -6.92 -10.50
N LEU A 148 13.19 -6.58 -10.99
CA LEU A 148 11.93 -7.23 -10.59
C LEU A 148 12.00 -8.75 -10.78
N ASN A 149 11.50 -9.50 -9.80
CA ASN A 149 11.46 -10.96 -9.77
C ASN A 149 12.83 -11.66 -9.77
N ALA A 150 13.91 -10.91 -9.94
CA ALA A 150 15.27 -11.43 -9.73
C ALA A 150 15.78 -11.06 -8.33
N ASP A 151 15.57 -9.81 -7.91
CA ASP A 151 16.10 -9.28 -6.66
C ASP A 151 15.00 -8.85 -5.69
N PHE A 152 13.89 -8.29 -6.16
CA PHE A 152 12.74 -7.88 -5.35
C PHE A 152 11.42 -8.31 -5.97
N SER A 153 10.33 -8.18 -5.24
CA SER A 153 8.99 -8.52 -5.73
C SER A 153 8.02 -7.36 -5.57
N VAL A 154 6.99 -7.32 -6.43
CA VAL A 154 5.93 -6.33 -6.36
C VAL A 154 4.58 -7.01 -6.12
N GLY A 155 3.78 -6.44 -5.23
CA GLY A 155 2.39 -6.79 -4.98
C GLY A 155 1.44 -5.66 -5.36
N TYR A 156 0.16 -6.00 -5.45
CA TYR A 156 -0.92 -5.05 -5.63
C TYR A 156 -2.17 -5.49 -4.86
N SER A 157 -2.80 -4.54 -4.19
CA SER A 157 -4.06 -4.79 -3.48
C SER A 157 -4.93 -3.54 -3.53
N PRO A 158 -5.98 -3.51 -4.36
CA PRO A 158 -6.83 -2.33 -4.49
C PRO A 158 -7.57 -2.01 -3.19
N GLU A 159 -7.64 -0.72 -2.84
CA GLU A 159 -8.45 -0.27 -1.73
C GLU A 159 -9.93 -0.18 -2.12
N ARG A 160 -10.80 -0.64 -1.21
CA ARG A 160 -12.26 -0.71 -1.40
C ARG A 160 -13.06 0.02 -0.32
N ILE A 161 -12.39 0.74 0.59
CA ILE A 161 -13.04 1.55 1.62
C ILE A 161 -13.68 2.78 0.95
N ASN A 162 -14.89 3.14 1.38
CA ASN A 162 -15.46 4.44 1.05
C ASN A 162 -15.01 5.44 2.12
N PRO A 163 -14.38 6.57 1.75
CA PRO A 163 -13.96 7.58 2.71
C PRO A 163 -15.11 7.99 3.63
N GLY A 164 -14.87 8.00 4.95
CA GLY A 164 -15.87 8.36 5.95
C GLY A 164 -16.90 7.28 6.29
N ASP A 165 -16.83 6.09 5.70
CA ASP A 165 -17.69 4.95 6.06
C ASP A 165 -17.19 4.32 7.35
N ARG A 166 -17.93 4.54 8.44
CA ARG A 166 -17.60 3.99 9.77
C ARG A 166 -18.19 2.60 10.02
N GLU A 167 -19.07 2.12 9.15
CA GLU A 167 -19.72 0.82 9.31
C GLU A 167 -18.91 -0.29 8.64
N ARG A 168 -18.23 0.02 7.53
CA ARG A 168 -17.38 -0.93 6.79
C ARG A 168 -15.92 -0.48 6.85
N ARG A 169 -15.22 -1.02 7.82
CA ARG A 169 -13.80 -0.73 8.04
C ARG A 169 -12.89 -1.63 7.22
N LEU A 170 -11.60 -1.32 7.21
CA LEU A 170 -10.56 -2.08 6.50
C LEU A 170 -10.68 -3.60 6.74
N ALA A 171 -10.84 -4.03 7.98
CA ALA A 171 -10.91 -5.43 8.36
C ALA A 171 -12.17 -6.17 7.88
N ASP A 172 -13.26 -5.44 7.57
CA ASP A 172 -14.59 -5.99 7.25
C ASP A 172 -14.80 -6.21 5.75
N ILE A 173 -13.84 -5.82 4.92
CA ILE A 173 -13.94 -5.89 3.47
C ILE A 173 -12.95 -6.92 2.93
N VAL A 174 -13.45 -7.93 2.20
CA VAL A 174 -12.58 -8.92 1.52
C VAL A 174 -11.57 -8.18 0.65
N LYS A 175 -10.28 -8.40 0.88
CA LYS A 175 -9.21 -7.72 0.17
C LYS A 175 -8.71 -8.55 -1.00
N ILE A 176 -8.65 -7.94 -2.19
CA ILE A 176 -8.03 -8.58 -3.35
C ILE A 176 -6.52 -8.44 -3.23
N THR A 177 -5.78 -9.54 -3.47
CA THR A 177 -4.31 -9.55 -3.44
C THR A 177 -3.74 -10.14 -4.72
N ALA A 178 -2.63 -9.60 -5.18
CA ALA A 178 -1.86 -10.11 -6.32
C ALA A 178 -0.38 -9.81 -6.15
N ALA A 179 0.49 -10.53 -6.86
CA ALA A 179 1.90 -10.17 -6.92
C ALA A 179 2.55 -10.60 -8.24
N SER A 180 3.80 -10.17 -8.44
CA SER A 180 4.58 -10.34 -9.65
C SER A 180 5.10 -11.77 -9.87
N ASN A 181 5.11 -12.59 -8.82
CA ASN A 181 5.47 -14.01 -8.87
C ASN A 181 4.73 -14.81 -7.80
N GLU A 182 4.75 -16.15 -7.90
CA GLU A 182 3.97 -17.02 -7.02
C GLU A 182 4.41 -16.99 -5.55
N PRO A 183 5.72 -17.01 -5.20
CA PRO A 183 6.13 -16.87 -3.79
C PRO A 183 5.67 -15.54 -3.18
N ALA A 184 5.82 -14.43 -3.90
CA ALA A 184 5.37 -13.11 -3.43
C ALA A 184 3.84 -13.05 -3.31
N ARG A 185 3.09 -13.72 -4.20
CA ARG A 185 1.63 -13.79 -4.13
C ARG A 185 1.16 -14.45 -2.84
N ILE A 186 1.79 -15.56 -2.45
CA ILE A 186 1.50 -16.25 -1.18
C ILE A 186 1.84 -15.32 -0.01
N PHE A 187 3.04 -14.73 -0.01
CA PHE A 187 3.49 -13.84 1.05
C PHE A 187 2.56 -12.64 1.23
N VAL A 188 2.20 -11.94 0.15
CA VAL A 188 1.31 -10.77 0.19
C VAL A 188 -0.08 -11.17 0.68
N ASP A 189 -0.60 -12.31 0.24
CA ASP A 189 -1.91 -12.81 0.67
C ASP A 189 -1.93 -13.10 2.17
N GLU A 190 -0.95 -13.83 2.69
CA GLU A 190 -0.82 -14.14 4.12
C GLU A 190 -0.60 -12.86 4.96
N LEU A 191 0.16 -11.89 4.44
CA LEU A 191 0.37 -10.62 5.10
C LEU A 191 -0.95 -9.88 5.33
N TYR A 192 -1.79 -9.77 4.29
CA TYR A 192 -3.11 -9.13 4.42
C TYR A 192 -4.09 -9.96 5.23
N GLN A 193 -4.07 -11.27 5.16
CA GLN A 193 -4.90 -12.13 6.02
C GLN A 193 -4.66 -11.87 7.50
N SER A 194 -3.46 -11.44 7.87
CA SER A 194 -3.14 -11.14 9.28
C SER A 194 -3.92 -9.95 9.84
N ILE A 195 -4.43 -9.04 8.99
CA ILE A 195 -5.12 -7.81 9.40
C ILE A 195 -6.56 -7.70 8.87
N ILE A 196 -6.97 -8.54 7.92
CA ILE A 196 -8.29 -8.50 7.30
C ILE A 196 -9.13 -9.68 7.78
N SER A 197 -10.03 -9.44 8.72
CA SER A 197 -10.91 -10.48 9.29
C SER A 197 -11.91 -11.03 8.29
N ALA A 198 -12.32 -10.25 7.29
CA ALA A 198 -13.17 -10.69 6.20
C ALA A 198 -12.47 -11.65 5.21
N GLY A 199 -11.13 -11.81 5.35
CA GLY A 199 -10.31 -12.63 4.49
C GLY A 199 -9.85 -11.91 3.22
N THR A 200 -9.11 -12.65 2.40
CA THR A 200 -8.53 -12.17 1.14
C THR A 200 -9.01 -12.98 -0.04
N PHE A 201 -8.87 -12.44 -1.23
CA PHE A 201 -9.10 -13.10 -2.49
C PHE A 201 -7.87 -12.90 -3.39
N SER A 202 -7.02 -13.91 -3.42
CA SER A 202 -5.78 -13.86 -4.19
C SER A 202 -6.05 -14.16 -5.67
N VAL A 203 -5.59 -13.26 -6.56
CA VAL A 203 -5.71 -13.40 -8.01
C VAL A 203 -4.35 -13.63 -8.66
N THR A 204 -4.36 -14.12 -9.89
CA THR A 204 -3.17 -14.65 -10.58
C THR A 204 -2.21 -13.61 -11.12
N SER A 205 -2.62 -12.33 -11.23
CA SER A 205 -1.76 -11.27 -11.74
C SER A 205 -2.17 -9.89 -11.21
N ILE A 206 -1.21 -8.99 -11.16
CA ILE A 206 -1.39 -7.58 -10.79
C ILE A 206 -2.45 -6.93 -11.70
N LYS A 207 -2.37 -7.12 -13.01
CA LYS A 207 -3.33 -6.58 -13.99
C LYS A 207 -4.78 -6.98 -13.71
N VAL A 208 -4.99 -8.21 -13.23
CA VAL A 208 -6.34 -8.68 -12.85
C VAL A 208 -6.85 -7.96 -11.61
N ALA A 209 -6.00 -7.75 -10.60
CA ALA A 209 -6.36 -7.02 -9.39
C ALA A 209 -6.64 -5.53 -9.68
N GLU A 210 -5.85 -4.89 -10.53
CA GLU A 210 -6.07 -3.52 -11.00
C GLU A 210 -7.39 -3.39 -11.77
N ALA A 211 -7.65 -4.33 -12.69
CA ALA A 211 -8.91 -4.37 -13.46
C ALA A 211 -10.14 -4.54 -12.57
N ALA A 212 -10.06 -5.35 -11.51
CA ALA A 212 -11.16 -5.55 -10.58
C ALA A 212 -11.63 -4.24 -9.94
N LYS A 213 -10.70 -3.34 -9.58
CA LYS A 213 -11.03 -2.00 -9.05
C LYS A 213 -11.77 -1.13 -10.06
N VAL A 214 -11.30 -1.13 -11.32
CA VAL A 214 -11.94 -0.36 -12.40
C VAL A 214 -13.37 -0.86 -12.65
N VAL A 215 -13.55 -2.18 -12.75
CA VAL A 215 -14.87 -2.81 -12.96
C VAL A 215 -15.82 -2.47 -11.80
N GLU A 216 -15.36 -2.59 -10.56
CA GLU A 216 -16.18 -2.27 -9.38
C GLU A 216 -16.62 -0.81 -9.37
N ASN A 217 -15.71 0.12 -9.61
CA ASN A 217 -16.03 1.55 -9.66
C ASN A 217 -17.01 1.86 -10.78
N THR A 218 -16.78 1.34 -11.99
CA THR A 218 -17.68 1.54 -13.15
C THR A 218 -19.06 0.98 -12.89
N GLN A 219 -19.17 -0.22 -12.32
CA GLN A 219 -20.47 -0.81 -11.95
C GLN A 219 -21.22 0.06 -10.93
N ARG A 220 -20.52 0.59 -9.93
CA ARG A 220 -21.10 1.47 -8.91
C ARG A 220 -21.64 2.76 -9.53
N ASP A 221 -20.85 3.41 -10.38
CA ASP A 221 -21.24 4.65 -11.05
C ASP A 221 -22.45 4.44 -11.98
N LEU A 222 -22.47 3.36 -12.74
CA LEU A 222 -23.62 3.00 -13.59
C LEU A 222 -24.88 2.78 -12.76
N ASN A 223 -24.79 2.05 -11.64
CA ASN A 223 -25.93 1.80 -10.76
C ASN A 223 -26.47 3.09 -10.12
N ILE A 224 -25.59 3.99 -9.69
CA ILE A 224 -25.99 5.30 -9.13
C ILE A 224 -26.62 6.18 -10.20
N SER A 225 -26.12 6.14 -11.44
CA SER A 225 -26.64 6.96 -12.54
C SER A 225 -28.01 6.49 -13.07
N LEU A 226 -28.43 5.27 -12.74
CA LEU A 226 -29.72 4.69 -13.17
C LEU A 226 -30.85 4.91 -12.16
N VAL A 227 -30.56 5.46 -10.96
CA VAL A 227 -31.52 5.75 -9.90
C VAL A 227 -31.81 7.25 -9.81
#